data_e58887a37d88d92b3d2aea10a738b2d6
#
_entry.id   e58887a37d88d92b3d2aea10a738b2d6
#
_cell.length_a   1.000
_cell.length_b   1.000
_cell.length_c   1.000
_cell.angle_alpha   90.00
_cell.angle_beta   90.00
_cell.angle_gamma   90.00
#
_symmetry.space_group_name_H-M   'P 1'
#
loop_
_entity.id
_entity.type
_entity.pdbx_description
1 polymer ?
#
loop_
_entity_poly.entity_id
_entity_poly.type
_entity_poly.pdbx_seq_one_letter_code
_entity_poly.pdbx_strand_id
1 'polypeptide(L)'
;LPGHEEYEPWREFQHLERRYFEAGSDFPTWNAFDGILGMAICNDRRWPETYRCLALGGAELILIGYNTPIHYAPDPSQNELASFHNHLVMQAGAYQNGCFVVGVAKGGVEEGVDSLAESCIIAPTGEIVSSATGTGDELVIADIDFDLCKNYRNTVFDFNRYRRPEIYSPITDQKGTITPAERGGNS
;
A
#
# COMPACT_ATOMS: atom_id res chain seq x y z
N LEU A 1 0.17 -3.23 10.87
CA LEU A 1 -0.75 -4.37 10.86
C LEU A 1 -2.17 -3.89 10.61
N PRO A 2 -2.84 -4.33 9.55
CA PRO A 2 -4.24 -3.98 9.28
C PRO A 2 -5.19 -4.66 10.27
N GLY A 3 -6.49 -4.34 10.14
CA GLY A 3 -7.53 -4.97 10.94
C GLY A 3 -7.80 -4.28 12.29
N HIS A 4 -8.66 -4.89 13.06
CA HIS A 4 -9.10 -4.41 14.38
C HIS A 4 -9.04 -5.55 15.42
N GLU A 5 -9.13 -5.19 16.67
CA GLU A 5 -8.95 -6.13 17.79
C GLU A 5 -10.29 -6.68 18.28
N GLU A 6 -11.31 -5.83 18.32
CA GLU A 6 -12.62 -6.18 18.85
C GLU A 6 -13.65 -6.43 17.73
N TYR A 7 -14.59 -7.33 18.02
CA TYR A 7 -15.72 -7.56 17.13
C TYR A 7 -16.64 -6.33 17.10
N GLU A 8 -16.91 -5.83 15.89
CA GLU A 8 -17.78 -4.68 15.66
C GLU A 8 -19.07 -5.16 14.96
N PRO A 9 -20.22 -5.22 15.67
CA PRO A 9 -21.47 -5.83 15.16
C PRO A 9 -22.03 -5.19 13.88
N TRP A 10 -21.65 -3.93 13.60
CA TRP A 10 -22.08 -3.19 12.43
C TRP A 10 -21.28 -3.51 11.15
N ARG A 11 -20.16 -4.27 11.29
CA ARG A 11 -19.36 -4.73 10.15
C ARG A 11 -19.87 -6.09 9.70
N GLU A 12 -20.20 -6.22 8.44
CA GLU A 12 -20.57 -7.49 7.82
C GLU A 12 -19.37 -8.44 7.75
N PHE A 13 -18.18 -7.90 7.54
CA PHE A 13 -16.93 -8.65 7.50
C PHE A 13 -15.94 -8.16 8.56
N GLN A 14 -15.36 -9.10 9.30
CA GLN A 14 -14.46 -8.81 10.42
C GLN A 14 -13.01 -9.10 10.06
N HIS A 15 -12.16 -8.11 10.21
CA HIS A 15 -10.70 -8.25 10.08
C HIS A 15 -10.09 -8.22 11.49
N LEU A 16 -10.10 -9.37 12.18
CA LEU A 16 -9.68 -9.48 13.58
C LEU A 16 -8.19 -9.85 13.73
N GLU A 17 -7.36 -9.45 12.78
CA GLU A 17 -5.94 -9.83 12.73
C GLU A 17 -5.17 -9.39 13.97
N ARG A 18 -5.54 -8.26 14.57
CA ARG A 18 -4.89 -7.76 15.80
C ARG A 18 -5.08 -8.61 17.03
N ARG A 19 -6.03 -9.56 16.99
CA ARG A 19 -6.18 -10.58 18.06
C ARG A 19 -5.09 -11.63 18.02
N TYR A 20 -4.51 -11.87 16.85
CA TYR A 20 -3.62 -13.01 16.58
C TYR A 20 -2.19 -12.59 16.29
N PHE A 21 -1.98 -11.34 15.86
CA PHE A 21 -0.69 -10.85 15.40
C PHE A 21 -0.34 -9.53 16.06
N GLU A 22 0.91 -9.41 16.46
CA GLU A 22 1.48 -8.12 16.87
C GLU A 22 1.86 -7.29 15.64
N ALA A 23 1.77 -5.97 15.78
CA ALA A 23 2.27 -5.05 14.76
C ALA A 23 3.79 -5.13 14.67
N GLY A 24 4.33 -5.11 13.45
CA GLY A 24 5.76 -4.97 13.24
C GLY A 24 6.28 -3.62 13.75
N SER A 25 7.56 -3.58 14.06
CA SER A 25 8.25 -2.39 14.61
C SER A 25 9.09 -1.64 13.57
N ASP A 26 9.23 -2.17 12.36
CA ASP A 26 10.12 -1.67 11.31
C ASP A 26 9.60 -1.98 9.89
N PHE A 27 10.35 -1.53 8.89
CA PHE A 27 10.13 -1.79 7.47
C PHE A 27 11.37 -2.48 6.89
N PRO A 28 11.59 -3.76 7.17
CA PRO A 28 12.78 -4.47 6.73
C PRO A 28 12.78 -4.69 5.22
N THR A 29 13.97 -4.75 4.65
CA THR A 29 14.21 -5.10 3.25
C THR A 29 15.22 -6.22 3.13
N TRP A 30 15.15 -6.98 2.04
CA TRP A 30 15.98 -8.18 1.82
C TRP A 30 16.52 -8.22 0.41
N ASN A 31 17.72 -8.74 0.24
CA ASN A 31 18.25 -9.07 -1.07
C ASN A 31 17.57 -10.32 -1.62
N ALA A 32 16.91 -10.21 -2.76
CA ALA A 32 16.28 -11.31 -3.47
C ALA A 32 16.14 -10.98 -4.96
N PHE A 33 16.20 -11.98 -5.82
CA PHE A 33 16.00 -11.85 -7.26
C PHE A 33 16.92 -10.80 -7.93
N ASP A 34 18.16 -10.72 -7.49
CA ASP A 34 19.16 -9.74 -7.93
C ASP A 34 18.78 -8.26 -7.66
N GLY A 35 17.84 -8.02 -6.76
CA GLY A 35 17.38 -6.72 -6.32
C GLY A 35 17.11 -6.66 -4.82
N ILE A 36 16.52 -5.58 -4.36
CA ILE A 36 16.10 -5.38 -2.97
C ILE A 36 14.58 -5.44 -2.86
N LEU A 37 14.11 -6.36 -2.03
CA LEU A 37 12.69 -6.64 -1.81
C LEU A 37 12.18 -5.98 -0.53
N GLY A 38 11.00 -5.38 -0.58
CA GLY A 38 10.19 -4.99 0.58
C GLY A 38 8.85 -5.71 0.58
N MET A 39 8.24 -5.82 1.74
CA MET A 39 6.91 -6.43 1.89
C MET A 39 5.99 -5.56 2.74
N ALA A 40 4.71 -5.56 2.38
CA ALA A 40 3.64 -4.92 3.13
C ALA A 40 2.38 -5.80 3.07
N ILE A 41 1.42 -5.54 3.94
CA ILE A 41 0.21 -6.35 3.99
C ILE A 41 -1.05 -5.48 4.00
N CYS A 42 -1.97 -5.81 3.11
CA CYS A 42 -3.34 -5.32 3.09
C CYS A 42 -3.44 -3.78 3.24
N ASN A 43 -3.95 -3.29 4.36
CA ASN A 43 -4.16 -1.86 4.60
C ASN A 43 -2.86 -1.03 4.62
N ASP A 44 -1.70 -1.65 4.85
CA ASP A 44 -0.41 -0.95 4.84
C ASP A 44 -0.16 -0.25 3.50
N ARG A 45 -0.71 -0.80 2.38
CA ARG A 45 -0.60 -0.19 1.05
C ARG A 45 -1.30 1.17 0.91
N ARG A 46 -2.20 1.52 1.81
CA ARG A 46 -2.94 2.79 1.77
C ARG A 46 -2.15 3.96 2.36
N TRP A 47 -1.04 3.68 3.04
CA TRP A 47 -0.22 4.66 3.71
C TRP A 47 1.04 4.97 2.92
N PRO A 48 1.26 6.21 2.50
CA PRO A 48 2.45 6.60 1.72
C PRO A 48 3.75 6.35 2.47
N GLU A 49 3.72 6.39 3.80
CA GLU A 49 4.88 6.12 4.66
C GLU A 49 5.40 4.70 4.48
N THR A 50 4.53 3.71 4.27
CA THR A 50 4.92 2.32 4.03
C THR A 50 5.85 2.22 2.82
N TYR A 51 5.44 2.77 1.68
CA TYR A 51 6.27 2.76 0.47
C TYR A 51 7.55 3.56 0.65
N ARG A 52 7.44 4.74 1.30
CA ARG A 52 8.60 5.60 1.52
C ARG A 52 9.63 4.96 2.43
N CYS A 53 9.23 4.33 3.52
CA CYS A 53 10.17 3.65 4.42
C CYS A 53 10.85 2.47 3.73
N LEU A 54 10.10 1.63 3.02
CA LEU A 54 10.67 0.52 2.25
C LEU A 54 11.63 1.01 1.15
N ALA A 55 11.26 2.06 0.40
CA ALA A 55 12.11 2.61 -0.63
C ALA A 55 13.39 3.27 -0.07
N LEU A 56 13.33 3.90 1.09
CA LEU A 56 14.51 4.40 1.81
C LEU A 56 15.39 3.26 2.33
N GLY A 57 14.81 2.10 2.64
CA GLY A 57 15.53 0.85 2.88
C GLY A 57 16.11 0.21 1.62
N GLY A 58 15.93 0.84 0.45
CA GLY A 58 16.47 0.39 -0.83
C GLY A 58 15.53 -0.46 -1.67
N ALA A 59 14.31 -0.79 -1.21
CA ALA A 59 13.43 -1.70 -1.94
C ALA A 59 13.19 -1.24 -3.39
N GLU A 60 13.49 -2.11 -4.34
CA GLU A 60 13.24 -1.94 -5.78
C GLU A 60 11.95 -2.65 -6.19
N LEU A 61 11.54 -3.66 -5.41
CA LEU A 61 10.30 -4.41 -5.57
C LEU A 61 9.57 -4.48 -4.23
N ILE A 62 8.31 -4.05 -4.19
CA ILE A 62 7.45 -4.14 -3.01
C ILE A 62 6.32 -5.13 -3.29
N LEU A 63 6.26 -6.20 -2.50
CA LEU A 63 5.19 -7.20 -2.56
C LEU A 63 4.12 -6.88 -1.53
N ILE A 64 2.86 -6.93 -1.94
CA ILE A 64 1.72 -6.59 -1.09
C ILE A 64 0.65 -7.67 -1.24
N GLY A 65 0.42 -8.46 -0.18
CA GLY A 65 -0.72 -9.37 -0.10
C GLY A 65 -1.93 -8.69 0.53
N TYR A 66 -3.12 -8.85 -0.04
CA TYR A 66 -4.32 -8.27 0.54
C TYR A 66 -5.60 -9.07 0.28
N ASN A 67 -6.50 -8.97 1.25
CA ASN A 67 -7.87 -9.47 1.19
C ASN A 67 -8.80 -8.28 1.45
N THR A 68 -9.27 -7.64 0.39
CA THR A 68 -10.11 -6.44 0.48
C THR A 68 -11.53 -6.78 0.03
N PRO A 69 -12.54 -6.67 0.90
CA PRO A 69 -13.93 -6.78 0.49
C PRO A 69 -14.31 -5.58 -0.40
N ILE A 70 -15.19 -5.82 -1.39
CA ILE A 70 -15.74 -4.74 -2.21
C ILE A 70 -16.65 -3.85 -1.36
N HIS A 71 -17.48 -4.48 -0.50
CA HIS A 71 -18.38 -3.74 0.36
C HIS A 71 -17.64 -3.04 1.49
N TYR A 72 -17.82 -1.71 1.57
CA TYR A 72 -17.30 -0.88 2.64
C TYR A 72 -18.44 -0.46 3.58
N ALA A 73 -18.70 -1.26 4.62
CA ALA A 73 -19.81 -1.08 5.54
C ALA A 73 -19.93 0.33 6.17
N PRO A 74 -18.81 1.03 6.53
CA PRO A 74 -18.91 2.39 7.08
C PRO A 74 -19.50 3.42 6.13
N ASP A 75 -19.32 3.22 4.80
CA ASP A 75 -19.83 4.12 3.76
C ASP A 75 -19.98 3.34 2.45
N PRO A 76 -21.14 2.70 2.22
CA PRO A 76 -21.39 1.91 1.01
C PRO A 76 -21.32 2.69 -0.30
N SER A 77 -21.41 4.03 -0.27
CA SER A 77 -21.25 4.85 -1.48
C SER A 77 -19.83 4.76 -2.07
N GLN A 78 -18.87 4.28 -1.29
CA GLN A 78 -17.49 4.08 -1.74
C GLN A 78 -17.25 2.72 -2.43
N ASN A 79 -18.23 1.83 -2.47
CA ASN A 79 -18.06 0.51 -3.10
C ASN A 79 -17.64 0.61 -4.57
N GLU A 80 -18.24 1.56 -5.32
CA GLU A 80 -17.90 1.80 -6.72
C GLU A 80 -16.48 2.38 -6.92
N LEU A 81 -15.89 2.92 -5.86
CA LEU A 81 -14.53 3.48 -5.86
C LEU A 81 -13.47 2.49 -5.39
N ALA A 82 -13.86 1.28 -4.96
CA ALA A 82 -12.94 0.32 -4.36
C ALA A 82 -11.77 -0.04 -5.29
N SER A 83 -12.05 -0.33 -6.57
CA SER A 83 -11.04 -0.59 -7.60
C SER A 83 -10.14 0.62 -7.85
N PHE A 84 -10.73 1.80 -8.01
CA PHE A 84 -9.98 3.04 -8.20
C PHE A 84 -9.03 3.31 -7.02
N HIS A 85 -9.52 3.22 -5.79
CA HIS A 85 -8.69 3.45 -4.59
C HIS A 85 -7.58 2.42 -4.46
N ASN A 86 -7.85 1.15 -4.82
CA ASN A 86 -6.86 0.09 -4.79
C ASN A 86 -5.67 0.39 -5.72
N HIS A 87 -5.96 0.70 -6.97
CA HIS A 87 -4.95 1.01 -7.96
C HIS A 87 -4.24 2.33 -7.69
N LEU A 88 -4.98 3.39 -7.31
CA LEU A 88 -4.44 4.71 -7.03
C LEU A 88 -3.29 4.68 -6.02
N VAL A 89 -3.48 4.01 -4.88
CA VAL A 89 -2.47 4.00 -3.81
C VAL A 89 -1.23 3.20 -4.21
N MET A 90 -1.39 2.10 -4.95
CA MET A 90 -0.26 1.28 -5.41
C MET A 90 0.50 1.95 -6.56
N GLN A 91 -0.21 2.56 -7.52
CA GLN A 91 0.40 3.32 -8.61
C GLN A 91 1.16 4.54 -8.10
N ALA A 92 0.56 5.31 -7.18
CA ALA A 92 1.24 6.43 -6.53
C ALA A 92 2.45 5.93 -5.72
N GLY A 93 2.31 4.82 -4.97
CA GLY A 93 3.39 4.19 -4.23
C GLY A 93 4.56 3.79 -5.12
N ALA A 94 4.30 3.14 -6.25
CA ALA A 94 5.31 2.77 -7.23
C ALA A 94 6.03 3.99 -7.81
N TYR A 95 5.28 4.93 -8.37
CA TYR A 95 5.82 6.11 -9.04
C TYR A 95 6.63 7.01 -8.11
N GLN A 96 6.05 7.44 -6.98
CA GLN A 96 6.68 8.38 -6.06
C GLN A 96 7.92 7.81 -5.36
N ASN A 97 8.13 6.50 -5.41
CA ASN A 97 9.25 5.82 -4.77
C ASN A 97 10.20 5.16 -5.78
N GLY A 98 9.90 5.24 -7.07
CA GLY A 98 10.72 4.66 -8.13
C GLY A 98 10.97 3.18 -7.91
N CYS A 99 9.92 2.40 -7.64
CA CYS A 99 9.99 0.97 -7.40
C CYS A 99 8.86 0.23 -8.11
N PHE A 100 9.05 -1.06 -8.37
CA PHE A 100 7.95 -1.94 -8.76
C PHE A 100 7.07 -2.25 -7.56
N VAL A 101 5.76 -2.39 -7.81
CA VAL A 101 4.80 -2.85 -6.82
C VAL A 101 4.03 -4.04 -7.39
N VAL A 102 3.98 -5.12 -6.63
CA VAL A 102 3.19 -6.30 -6.95
C VAL A 102 2.08 -6.44 -5.92
N GLY A 103 0.85 -6.24 -6.35
CA GLY A 103 -0.34 -6.47 -5.55
C GLY A 103 -0.87 -7.89 -5.77
N VAL A 104 -0.90 -8.70 -4.72
CA VAL A 104 -1.47 -10.06 -4.75
C VAL A 104 -2.77 -10.05 -3.98
N ALA A 105 -3.87 -10.09 -4.70
CA ALA A 105 -5.21 -9.96 -4.17
C ALA A 105 -5.89 -11.31 -4.01
N LYS A 106 -6.67 -11.46 -2.95
CA LYS A 106 -7.69 -12.49 -2.88
C LYS A 106 -8.84 -12.13 -3.83
N GLY A 107 -9.30 -13.10 -4.61
CA GLY A 107 -10.51 -13.01 -5.44
C GLY A 107 -11.61 -13.93 -4.96
N GLY A 108 -12.78 -13.83 -5.61
CA GLY A 108 -13.96 -14.67 -5.34
C GLY A 108 -14.75 -14.28 -4.11
N VAL A 109 -15.69 -15.16 -3.74
CA VAL A 109 -16.61 -14.96 -2.63
C VAL A 109 -16.18 -15.85 -1.45
N GLU A 110 -16.06 -15.29 -0.26
CA GLU A 110 -15.82 -16.01 0.98
C GLU A 110 -16.84 -15.60 2.03
N GLU A 111 -17.53 -16.58 2.61
CA GLU A 111 -18.58 -16.35 3.63
C GLU A 111 -19.66 -15.33 3.18
N GLY A 112 -19.96 -15.30 1.87
CA GLY A 112 -20.94 -14.37 1.28
C GLY A 112 -20.41 -12.98 0.98
N VAL A 113 -19.11 -12.73 1.18
CA VAL A 113 -18.46 -11.44 0.90
C VAL A 113 -17.62 -11.53 -0.37
N ASP A 114 -17.88 -10.63 -1.32
CA ASP A 114 -17.08 -10.50 -2.53
C ASP A 114 -15.75 -9.81 -2.24
N SER A 115 -14.65 -10.46 -2.64
CA SER A 115 -13.31 -9.88 -2.61
C SER A 115 -13.02 -9.10 -3.87
N LEU A 116 -12.26 -8.00 -3.73
CA LEU A 116 -11.94 -7.08 -4.82
C LEU A 116 -11.15 -7.74 -5.96
N ALA A 117 -10.36 -8.77 -5.66
CA ALA A 117 -9.41 -9.35 -6.62
C ALA A 117 -8.42 -8.28 -7.12
N GLU A 118 -8.16 -8.23 -8.45
CA GLU A 118 -7.34 -7.21 -9.10
C GLU A 118 -5.85 -7.31 -8.75
N SER A 119 -5.30 -8.53 -8.66
CA SER A 119 -3.85 -8.71 -8.58
C SER A 119 -3.18 -8.02 -9.75
N CYS A 120 -2.09 -7.26 -9.50
CA CYS A 120 -1.44 -6.49 -10.54
C CYS A 120 0.06 -6.30 -10.28
N ILE A 121 0.78 -6.01 -11.35
CA ILE A 121 2.19 -5.59 -11.34
C ILE A 121 2.25 -4.17 -11.88
N ILE A 122 2.91 -3.29 -11.13
CA ILE A 122 3.01 -1.86 -11.41
C ILE A 122 4.49 -1.49 -11.55
N ALA A 123 4.83 -0.83 -12.63
CA ALA A 123 6.20 -0.34 -12.88
C ALA A 123 6.51 0.95 -12.11
N PRO A 124 7.79 1.35 -11.99
CA PRO A 124 8.21 2.64 -11.43
C PRO A 124 7.62 3.86 -12.13
N THR A 125 7.09 3.69 -13.35
CA THR A 125 6.32 4.71 -14.08
C THR A 125 4.96 4.99 -13.48
N GLY A 126 4.44 4.10 -12.60
CA GLY A 126 3.07 4.10 -12.10
C GLY A 126 2.08 3.37 -13.02
N GLU A 127 2.54 2.83 -14.16
CA GLU A 127 1.70 2.06 -15.07
C GLU A 127 1.47 0.64 -14.58
N ILE A 128 0.25 0.16 -14.68
CA ILE A 128 -0.07 -1.26 -14.49
C ILE A 128 0.40 -2.01 -15.73
N VAL A 129 1.47 -2.80 -15.60
CA VAL A 129 2.07 -3.53 -16.72
C VAL A 129 1.46 -4.92 -16.93
N SER A 130 0.82 -5.45 -15.88
CA SER A 130 0.06 -6.71 -15.97
C SER A 130 -0.96 -6.76 -14.84
N SER A 131 -2.14 -7.33 -15.11
CA SER A 131 -3.20 -7.48 -14.09
C SER A 131 -4.04 -8.73 -14.33
N ALA A 132 -4.58 -9.27 -13.24
CA ALA A 132 -5.63 -10.28 -13.31
C ALA A 132 -6.92 -9.67 -13.87
N THR A 133 -7.68 -10.48 -14.60
CA THR A 133 -8.93 -10.06 -15.27
C THR A 133 -10.16 -10.72 -14.65
N GLY A 134 -9.97 -11.76 -13.86
CA GLY A 134 -11.03 -12.55 -13.24
C GLY A 134 -10.99 -12.50 -11.71
N THR A 135 -11.95 -13.19 -11.11
CA THR A 135 -12.06 -13.37 -9.65
C THR A 135 -11.60 -14.75 -9.18
N GLY A 136 -11.26 -15.65 -10.11
CA GLY A 136 -10.70 -16.96 -9.80
C GLY A 136 -9.17 -16.95 -9.71
N ASP A 137 -8.59 -18.13 -9.55
CA ASP A 137 -7.13 -18.29 -9.56
C ASP A 137 -6.56 -17.91 -10.93
N GLU A 138 -5.65 -16.96 -10.95
CA GLU A 138 -5.05 -16.44 -12.17
C GLU A 138 -3.57 -16.13 -11.96
N LEU A 139 -2.74 -16.42 -12.97
CA LEU A 139 -1.32 -16.09 -12.94
C LEU A 139 -1.07 -14.78 -13.68
N VAL A 140 -0.52 -13.80 -12.97
CA VAL A 140 -0.11 -12.49 -13.50
C VAL A 140 1.40 -12.47 -13.68
N ILE A 141 1.86 -12.17 -14.90
CA ILE A 141 3.29 -12.23 -15.27
C ILE A 141 3.71 -10.92 -15.92
N ALA A 142 4.91 -10.44 -15.58
CA ALA A 142 5.61 -9.37 -16.27
C ALA A 142 7.13 -9.53 -16.14
N ASP A 143 7.86 -9.05 -17.14
CA ASP A 143 9.31 -8.88 -17.04
C ASP A 143 9.64 -7.62 -16.23
N ILE A 144 10.59 -7.73 -15.29
CA ILE A 144 11.01 -6.64 -14.41
C ILE A 144 12.47 -6.30 -14.69
N ASP A 145 12.73 -5.03 -15.02
CA ASP A 145 14.07 -4.46 -15.14
C ASP A 145 14.31 -3.45 -14.01
N PHE A 146 15.13 -3.80 -13.02
CA PHE A 146 15.45 -2.93 -11.89
C PHE A 146 16.25 -1.68 -12.25
N ASP A 147 16.86 -1.61 -13.42
CA ASP A 147 17.51 -0.38 -13.87
C ASP A 147 16.49 0.75 -14.08
N LEU A 148 15.23 0.42 -14.34
CA LEU A 148 14.16 1.42 -14.39
C LEU A 148 13.98 2.13 -13.03
N CYS A 149 14.12 1.42 -11.92
CA CYS A 149 14.08 2.02 -10.56
C CYS A 149 15.20 3.06 -10.39
N LYS A 150 16.42 2.73 -10.84
CA LYS A 150 17.58 3.61 -10.75
C LYS A 150 17.38 4.88 -11.58
N ASN A 151 16.77 4.76 -12.76
CA ASN A 151 16.49 5.91 -13.62
C ASN A 151 15.60 6.94 -12.91
N TYR A 152 14.52 6.48 -12.25
CA TYR A 152 13.61 7.37 -11.51
C TYR A 152 14.28 7.97 -10.27
N ARG A 153 15.03 7.16 -9.51
CA ARG A 153 15.70 7.59 -8.26
C ARG A 153 16.91 8.48 -8.50
N ASN A 154 17.49 8.47 -9.70
CA ASN A 154 18.60 9.35 -10.07
C ASN A 154 18.12 10.63 -10.77
N THR A 155 16.84 10.80 -11.02
CA THR A 155 16.27 11.95 -11.74
C THR A 155 15.15 12.62 -10.97
N VAL A 156 13.88 12.27 -11.26
CA VAL A 156 12.68 12.91 -10.70
C VAL A 156 12.60 12.72 -9.19
N PHE A 157 12.96 11.55 -8.70
CA PHE A 157 12.89 11.18 -7.28
C PHE A 157 14.27 10.93 -6.67
N ASP A 158 15.24 11.81 -6.96
CA ASP A 158 16.52 11.78 -6.27
C ASP A 158 16.33 12.20 -4.80
N PHE A 159 16.16 11.19 -3.95
CA PHE A 159 15.91 11.41 -2.53
C PHE A 159 17.05 12.11 -1.81
N ASN A 160 18.29 11.83 -2.20
CA ASN A 160 19.47 12.47 -1.59
C ASN A 160 19.50 13.96 -1.89
N ARG A 161 19.03 14.34 -3.08
CA ARG A 161 19.07 15.74 -3.54
C ARG A 161 17.86 16.54 -3.08
N TYR A 162 16.67 15.95 -3.07
CA TYR A 162 15.44 16.73 -2.96
C TYR A 162 14.68 16.52 -1.66
N ARG A 163 14.92 15.42 -0.91
CA ARG A 163 14.26 15.25 0.37
C ARG A 163 14.84 16.19 1.43
N ARG A 164 13.96 16.66 2.29
CA ARG A 164 14.28 17.54 3.42
C ARG A 164 13.77 16.95 4.74
N PRO A 165 14.41 15.89 5.26
CA PRO A 165 13.96 15.18 6.45
C PRO A 165 13.75 16.12 7.67
N GLU A 166 14.50 17.20 7.74
CA GLU A 166 14.46 18.19 8.82
C GLU A 166 13.12 18.94 8.96
N ILE A 167 12.25 18.86 7.93
CA ILE A 167 10.92 19.49 7.95
C ILE A 167 9.78 18.48 8.04
N TYR A 168 10.07 17.18 8.15
CA TYR A 168 9.05 16.12 8.15
C TYR A 168 8.64 15.69 9.56
N SER A 169 9.03 16.43 10.62
CA SER A 169 8.60 16.16 11.99
C SER A 169 7.08 16.03 12.17
N PRO A 170 6.22 16.76 11.44
CA PRO A 170 4.77 16.52 11.54
C PRO A 170 4.34 15.10 11.23
N ILE A 171 5.09 14.37 10.35
CA ILE A 171 4.80 12.98 10.01
C ILE A 171 5.21 12.03 11.13
N THR A 172 6.30 12.34 11.87
CA THR A 172 6.85 11.47 12.91
C THR A 172 6.29 11.77 14.30
N ASP A 173 5.99 13.03 14.59
CA ASP A 173 5.68 13.51 15.93
C ASP A 173 4.17 13.67 16.15
N GLN A 174 3.37 13.71 15.08
CA GLN A 174 1.93 13.94 15.15
C GLN A 174 1.15 12.71 14.65
N LYS A 175 0.23 12.21 15.48
CA LYS A 175 -0.61 11.05 15.12
C LYS A 175 -1.93 11.43 14.44
N GLY A 176 -2.53 12.54 14.83
CA GLY A 176 -3.83 12.99 14.31
C GLY A 176 -3.73 14.35 13.62
N THR A 177 -4.82 14.79 13.00
CA THR A 177 -4.92 16.12 12.40
C THR A 177 -5.29 17.16 13.44
N ILE A 178 -4.74 18.37 13.30
CA ILE A 178 -5.14 19.52 14.13
C ILE A 178 -6.54 19.96 13.71
N THR A 179 -7.49 20.00 14.63
CA THR A 179 -8.85 20.47 14.37
C THR A 179 -8.92 22.02 14.26
N PRO A 180 -9.93 22.57 13.56
CA PRO A 180 -10.12 24.03 13.50
C PRO A 180 -10.21 24.71 14.87
N ALA A 181 -10.79 24.05 15.89
CA ALA A 181 -10.88 24.59 17.25
C ALA A 181 -9.51 24.69 17.92
N GLU A 182 -8.60 23.77 17.66
CA GLU A 182 -7.23 23.78 18.20
C GLU A 182 -6.35 24.84 17.51
N ARG A 183 -6.65 25.19 16.24
CA ARG A 183 -5.95 26.29 15.53
C ARG A 183 -6.30 27.65 16.06
N GLY A 184 -7.50 27.84 16.62
CA GLY A 184 -7.96 29.13 17.17
C GLY A 184 -7.38 29.49 18.55
N GLY A 185 -6.63 28.58 19.19
CA GLY A 185 -6.07 28.80 20.52
C GLY A 185 -4.73 29.54 20.55
N ASN A 186 -4.14 29.92 19.44
CA ASN A 186 -2.83 30.59 19.34
C ASN A 186 -2.92 31.92 18.59
N SER A 187 -3.84 32.81 18.99
CA SER A 187 -3.84 34.21 18.56
C SER A 187 -3.57 35.16 19.73
#